data_a9c0e771c71e9241d5ce1f6ef3fc267c
#
_entry.id   a9c0e771c71e9241d5ce1f6ef3fc267c
#
_cell.length_a   1.000
_cell.length_b   1.000
_cell.length_c   1.000
_cell.angle_alpha   90.00
_cell.angle_beta   90.00
_cell.angle_gamma   90.00
#
_symmetry.space_group_name_H-M   'P 1'
#
loop_
_entity.id
_entity.type
_entity.pdbx_description
1 polymer ?
#
loop_
_entity_poly.entity_id
_entity_poly.type
_entity_poly.pdbx_seq_one_letter_code
_entity_poly.pdbx_strand_id
1 'polypeptide(L)'
;MTSKIKVDNINKVSDDSNIIKKCGTTTTIGSGASNPIVVDGSAVTLGRCGGTVALASGATQTGFGRTGTVDWQTASIKTSTFTAANGEGYFANTSGGAFNMNLPAGSAGAIVAVADYTRTFQTNNLTIVPNGSEKIGGVASNFVAQTEGQSITLVYVDGTEGWINTAESTGQSGLLPAFITACGGT
;
A
#
# COMPACT_ATOMS: atom_id res chain seq x y z
N MET A 1 -9.85 45.60 16.74
CA MET A 1 -10.59 45.61 15.47
C MET A 1 -10.13 44.45 14.62
N THR A 2 -11.00 43.48 14.38
CA THR A 2 -10.72 42.39 13.45
C THR A 2 -10.93 42.90 12.02
N SER A 3 -9.89 42.98 11.22
CA SER A 3 -10.00 43.29 9.80
C SER A 3 -10.80 42.20 9.12
N LYS A 4 -11.99 42.53 8.66
CA LYS A 4 -12.81 41.66 7.83
C LYS A 4 -12.66 42.10 6.38
N ILE A 5 -12.12 41.25 5.51
CA ILE A 5 -12.27 41.43 4.10
C ILE A 5 -13.72 41.08 3.79
N LYS A 6 -14.56 42.10 3.62
CA LYS A 6 -15.90 41.94 3.09
C LYS A 6 -15.81 41.90 1.57
N VAL A 7 -15.63 40.73 1.02
CA VAL A 7 -15.83 40.48 -0.41
C VAL A 7 -17.17 39.79 -0.49
N ASP A 8 -18.11 40.36 -1.18
CA ASP A 8 -19.45 39.80 -1.30
C ASP A 8 -19.43 38.47 -2.05
N ASN A 9 -18.48 38.28 -2.96
CA ASN A 9 -18.27 37.02 -3.65
C ASN A 9 -16.84 36.93 -4.15
N ILE A 10 -16.23 35.75 -3.96
CA ILE A 10 -15.08 35.29 -4.74
C ILE A 10 -15.64 34.32 -5.76
N ASN A 11 -16.28 34.84 -6.78
CA ASN A 11 -16.97 34.06 -7.79
C ASN A 11 -16.17 33.99 -9.09
N LYS A 12 -16.37 32.90 -9.81
CA LYS A 12 -16.03 32.85 -11.22
C LYS A 12 -16.98 33.75 -11.98
N VAL A 13 -16.43 34.62 -12.83
CA VAL A 13 -17.16 35.67 -13.55
C VAL A 13 -18.26 35.14 -14.49
N SER A 14 -18.24 33.86 -14.84
CA SER A 14 -19.12 33.30 -15.87
C SER A 14 -20.37 32.56 -15.36
N ASP A 15 -20.42 32.14 -14.10
CA ASP A 15 -21.50 31.25 -13.64
C ASP A 15 -21.91 31.37 -12.16
N ASP A 16 -21.43 32.40 -11.48
CA ASP A 16 -21.69 32.66 -10.05
C ASP A 16 -21.37 31.49 -9.09
N SER A 17 -20.54 30.53 -9.51
CA SER A 17 -20.12 29.42 -8.68
C SER A 17 -19.19 29.87 -7.55
N ASN A 18 -19.52 29.53 -6.32
CA ASN A 18 -18.70 29.88 -5.16
C ASN A 18 -17.36 29.16 -5.17
N ILE A 19 -16.27 29.92 -5.13
CA ILE A 19 -14.90 29.35 -4.99
C ILE A 19 -14.67 28.89 -3.54
N ILE A 20 -15.21 29.64 -2.57
CA ILE A 20 -15.14 29.31 -1.14
C ILE A 20 -16.55 29.37 -0.56
N LYS A 21 -17.03 28.27 -0.03
CA LYS A 21 -18.32 28.16 0.63
C LYS A 21 -18.17 27.61 2.02
N LYS A 22 -18.80 28.26 3.01
CA LYS A 22 -18.94 27.72 4.36
C LYS A 22 -20.37 27.27 4.58
N CYS A 23 -20.56 26.00 4.95
CA CYS A 23 -21.85 25.44 5.35
C CYS A 23 -21.68 24.85 6.74
N GLY A 24 -22.28 25.49 7.75
CA GLY A 24 -22.12 25.10 9.15
C GLY A 24 -20.65 25.18 9.59
N THR A 25 -20.08 24.07 9.99
CA THR A 25 -18.66 23.93 10.41
C THR A 25 -17.72 23.62 9.25
N THR A 26 -18.25 23.32 8.07
CA THR A 26 -17.45 22.92 6.90
C THR A 26 -17.18 24.11 5.98
N THR A 27 -15.93 24.29 5.57
CA THR A 27 -15.54 25.21 4.52
C THR A 27 -15.23 24.40 3.26
N THR A 28 -15.93 24.71 2.17
CA THR A 28 -15.72 24.07 0.88
C THR A 28 -15.00 25.03 -0.06
N ILE A 29 -13.92 24.57 -0.67
CA ILE A 29 -13.21 25.28 -1.72
C ILE A 29 -13.40 24.50 -3.02
N GLY A 30 -13.93 25.16 -4.05
CA GLY A 30 -14.22 24.56 -5.35
C GLY A 30 -15.72 24.48 -5.66
N SER A 31 -16.03 24.24 -6.91
CA SER A 31 -17.40 24.26 -7.41
C SER A 31 -17.64 23.19 -8.47
N GLY A 32 -17.72 21.93 -8.06
CA GLY A 32 -18.21 20.84 -8.93
C GLY A 32 -17.12 19.97 -9.58
N ALA A 33 -17.59 18.91 -10.23
CA ALA A 33 -16.83 17.73 -10.60
C ALA A 33 -15.77 17.93 -11.72
N SER A 34 -15.85 19.02 -12.45
CA SER A 34 -14.97 19.25 -13.62
C SER A 34 -13.96 20.37 -13.44
N ASN A 35 -13.88 20.98 -12.27
CA ASN A 35 -12.99 22.09 -12.00
C ASN A 35 -11.84 21.66 -11.08
N PRO A 36 -10.60 21.49 -11.58
CA PRO A 36 -9.46 21.19 -10.74
C PRO A 36 -9.14 22.39 -9.83
N ILE A 37 -8.80 22.10 -8.58
CA ILE A 37 -8.24 23.09 -7.67
C ILE A 37 -6.73 22.94 -7.73
N VAL A 38 -6.03 23.96 -8.18
CA VAL A 38 -4.58 24.01 -8.15
C VAL A 38 -4.17 24.91 -6.99
N VAL A 39 -3.41 24.33 -6.05
CA VAL A 39 -2.76 25.08 -4.97
C VAL A 39 -1.29 25.12 -5.32
N ASP A 40 -0.82 26.27 -5.82
CA ASP A 40 0.56 26.48 -6.23
C ASP A 40 1.29 27.29 -5.15
N GLY A 41 2.40 26.75 -4.69
CA GLY A 41 3.23 27.37 -3.66
C GLY A 41 4.48 26.55 -3.37
N SER A 42 5.53 27.19 -2.88
CA SER A 42 6.79 26.53 -2.51
C SER A 42 6.62 25.52 -1.37
N ALA A 43 5.57 25.67 -0.57
CA ALA A 43 5.14 24.70 0.45
C ALA A 43 3.63 24.80 0.63
N VAL A 44 2.95 23.67 0.58
CA VAL A 44 1.52 23.53 0.87
C VAL A 44 1.36 22.60 2.07
N THR A 45 0.86 23.14 3.17
CA THR A 45 0.57 22.35 4.36
C THR A 45 -0.92 22.01 4.40
N LEU A 46 -1.27 20.74 4.36
CA LEU A 46 -2.63 20.25 4.49
C LEU A 46 -2.81 19.60 5.87
N GLY A 47 -3.91 19.96 6.51
CA GLY A 47 -4.21 19.47 7.86
C GLY A 47 -3.48 20.23 8.97
N ARG A 48 -3.59 19.73 10.19
CA ARG A 48 -2.92 20.24 11.39
C ARG A 48 -2.36 19.06 12.17
N CYS A 49 -1.52 19.34 13.17
CA CYS A 49 -1.04 18.31 14.08
C CYS A 49 -2.22 17.51 14.68
N GLY A 50 -2.22 16.20 14.52
CA GLY A 50 -3.29 15.31 14.96
C GLY A 50 -4.55 15.31 14.08
N GLY A 51 -4.56 16.06 12.96
CA GLY A 51 -5.64 16.02 11.97
C GLY A 51 -5.42 14.98 10.89
N THR A 52 -6.50 14.55 10.26
CA THR A 52 -6.48 13.60 9.15
C THR A 52 -6.70 14.33 7.83
N VAL A 53 -5.90 13.99 6.82
CA VAL A 53 -6.16 14.33 5.41
C VAL A 53 -6.69 13.07 4.74
N ALA A 54 -7.96 13.07 4.37
CA ALA A 54 -8.62 11.94 3.73
C ALA A 54 -8.94 12.26 2.28
N LEU A 55 -8.74 11.28 1.40
CA LEU A 55 -9.26 11.33 0.03
C LEU A 55 -10.72 10.87 0.03
N ALA A 56 -11.54 11.46 -0.83
CA ALA A 56 -12.90 10.99 -1.06
C ALA A 56 -12.89 9.56 -1.61
N SER A 57 -13.96 8.80 -1.34
CA SER A 57 -14.12 7.45 -1.91
C SER A 57 -14.03 7.49 -3.44
N GLY A 58 -13.19 6.65 -4.03
CA GLY A 58 -12.92 6.63 -5.47
C GLY A 58 -11.90 7.66 -5.96
N ALA A 59 -11.37 8.53 -5.10
CA ALA A 59 -10.29 9.43 -5.47
C ALA A 59 -8.95 8.68 -5.50
N THR A 60 -8.12 8.98 -6.50
CA THR A 60 -6.79 8.42 -6.65
C THR A 60 -5.72 9.43 -6.25
N GLN A 61 -4.66 8.95 -5.65
CA GLN A 61 -3.49 9.73 -5.28
C GLN A 61 -2.43 9.61 -6.37
N THR A 62 -1.98 10.74 -6.92
CA THR A 62 -0.90 10.76 -7.91
C THR A 62 0.21 11.69 -7.42
N GLY A 63 1.48 11.29 -7.55
CA GLY A 63 2.62 12.15 -7.21
C GLY A 63 2.99 12.25 -5.73
N PHE A 64 2.19 11.73 -4.83
CA PHE A 64 2.63 11.51 -3.45
C PHE A 64 3.43 10.20 -3.44
N GLY A 65 4.73 10.29 -3.43
CA GLY A 65 5.57 9.10 -3.42
C GLY A 65 5.23 8.20 -2.25
N ARG A 66 4.76 6.98 -2.51
CA ARG A 66 4.86 5.92 -1.52
C ARG A 66 6.35 5.66 -1.34
N THR A 67 6.85 5.94 -0.18
CA THR A 67 8.24 5.70 0.18
C THR A 67 8.46 4.20 0.44
N GLY A 68 8.24 3.35 -0.57
CA GLY A 68 8.63 1.94 -0.54
C GLY A 68 7.93 1.04 0.48
N THR A 69 6.80 1.47 1.06
CA THR A 69 6.01 0.67 2.01
C THR A 69 4.64 0.32 1.44
N VAL A 70 4.15 -0.85 1.82
CA VAL A 70 2.79 -1.31 1.52
C VAL A 70 1.85 -0.98 2.66
N ASP A 71 0.55 -0.88 2.37
CA ASP A 71 -0.50 -0.84 3.37
C ASP A 71 -0.81 -2.27 3.84
N TRP A 72 -0.37 -2.60 5.05
CA TRP A 72 -0.53 -3.95 5.60
C TRP A 72 -1.97 -4.22 6.02
N GLN A 73 -2.59 -5.23 5.42
CA GLN A 73 -3.97 -5.65 5.63
C GLN A 73 -4.10 -6.52 6.90
N THR A 74 -3.97 -5.91 8.06
CA THR A 74 -3.95 -6.60 9.36
C THR A 74 -5.30 -7.16 9.78
N ALA A 75 -6.39 -6.61 9.28
CA ALA A 75 -7.76 -7.07 9.58
C ALA A 75 -8.20 -8.29 8.74
N SER A 76 -7.42 -8.69 7.72
CA SER A 76 -7.80 -9.73 6.76
C SER A 76 -6.65 -10.69 6.48
N ILE A 77 -6.36 -11.58 7.43
CA ILE A 77 -5.38 -12.65 7.23
C ILE A 77 -5.87 -13.61 6.15
N LYS A 78 -5.04 -13.87 5.15
CA LYS A 78 -5.40 -14.74 4.02
C LYS A 78 -5.17 -16.21 4.37
N THR A 79 -6.20 -17.02 4.14
CA THR A 79 -6.19 -18.48 4.41
C THR A 79 -6.52 -19.32 3.19
N SER A 80 -6.74 -18.68 2.03
CA SER A 80 -7.05 -19.33 0.75
C SER A 80 -6.58 -18.43 -0.39
N THR A 81 -6.61 -18.95 -1.61
CA THR A 81 -6.23 -18.23 -2.84
C THR A 81 -6.95 -16.88 -2.96
N PHE A 82 -6.18 -15.83 -3.23
CA PHE A 82 -6.68 -14.46 -3.39
C PHE A 82 -5.89 -13.71 -4.47
N THR A 83 -6.43 -12.58 -4.91
CA THR A 83 -5.71 -11.63 -5.78
C THR A 83 -5.28 -10.43 -4.95
N ALA A 84 -4.01 -10.11 -5.02
CA ALA A 84 -3.43 -8.95 -4.34
C ALA A 84 -3.79 -7.65 -5.05
N ALA A 85 -3.84 -6.55 -4.32
CA ALA A 85 -4.00 -5.21 -4.85
C ALA A 85 -2.67 -4.43 -4.82
N ASN A 86 -2.48 -3.54 -5.80
CA ASN A 86 -1.31 -2.67 -5.82
C ASN A 86 -1.27 -1.79 -4.57
N GLY A 87 -0.12 -1.77 -3.92
CA GLY A 87 0.16 -0.97 -2.75
C GLY A 87 -0.21 -1.64 -1.43
N GLU A 88 -0.65 -2.89 -1.44
CA GLU A 88 -1.04 -3.62 -0.25
C GLU A 88 -0.04 -4.70 0.14
N GLY A 89 0.04 -4.94 1.45
CA GLY A 89 0.78 -6.06 2.05
C GLY A 89 -0.18 -7.00 2.78
N TYR A 90 0.10 -8.29 2.73
CA TYR A 90 -0.78 -9.32 3.27
C TYR A 90 -0.08 -10.24 4.24
N PHE A 91 -0.81 -10.75 5.19
CA PHE A 91 -0.40 -11.87 6.03
C PHE A 91 -1.08 -13.14 5.52
N ALA A 92 -0.27 -14.14 5.17
CA ALA A 92 -0.76 -15.42 4.66
C ALA A 92 -0.60 -16.50 5.73
N ASN A 93 -1.71 -17.15 6.06
CA ASN A 93 -1.76 -18.27 6.98
C ASN A 93 -1.96 -19.56 6.18
N THR A 94 -0.89 -20.31 5.97
CA THR A 94 -0.91 -21.57 5.24
C THR A 94 -1.00 -22.79 6.15
N SER A 95 -1.32 -22.63 7.43
CA SER A 95 -1.43 -23.77 8.36
C SER A 95 -2.51 -24.78 7.95
N GLY A 96 -3.54 -24.34 7.23
CA GLY A 96 -4.62 -25.18 6.70
C GLY A 96 -4.33 -25.83 5.34
N GLY A 97 -3.22 -25.49 4.69
CA GLY A 97 -2.83 -25.96 3.35
C GLY A 97 -2.21 -24.89 2.47
N ALA A 98 -1.53 -25.32 1.43
CA ALA A 98 -0.92 -24.44 0.43
C ALA A 98 -1.99 -23.75 -0.42
N PHE A 99 -1.74 -22.48 -0.81
CA PHE A 99 -2.62 -21.73 -1.70
C PHE A 99 -1.84 -20.68 -2.51
N ASN A 100 -2.54 -19.96 -3.40
CA ASN A 100 -1.93 -19.00 -4.30
C ASN A 100 -2.24 -17.56 -3.90
N MET A 101 -1.25 -16.68 -4.08
CA MET A 101 -1.42 -15.24 -4.17
C MET A 101 -1.26 -14.83 -5.63
N ASN A 102 -2.33 -14.39 -6.28
CA ASN A 102 -2.26 -13.86 -7.64
C ASN A 102 -1.85 -12.39 -7.59
N LEU A 103 -0.83 -12.01 -8.35
CA LEU A 103 -0.42 -10.62 -8.48
C LEU A 103 -1.43 -9.84 -9.33
N PRO A 104 -1.64 -8.54 -9.07
CA PRO A 104 -2.42 -7.68 -9.94
C PRO A 104 -1.69 -7.48 -11.27
N ALA A 105 -2.38 -6.94 -12.28
CA ALA A 105 -1.73 -6.49 -13.51
C ALA A 105 -0.63 -5.48 -13.19
N GLY A 106 0.57 -5.73 -13.72
CA GLY A 106 1.75 -4.94 -13.46
C GLY A 106 1.68 -3.56 -14.10
N SER A 107 2.04 -2.55 -13.34
CA SER A 107 2.33 -1.21 -13.82
C SER A 107 3.59 -0.70 -13.13
N ALA A 108 4.42 0.06 -13.85
CA ALA A 108 5.69 0.53 -13.30
C ALA A 108 5.52 1.21 -11.93
N GLY A 109 6.23 0.73 -10.92
CA GLY A 109 6.12 1.17 -9.53
C GLY A 109 4.99 0.52 -8.71
N ALA A 110 4.20 -0.41 -9.27
CA ALA A 110 3.28 -1.22 -8.49
C ALA A 110 4.07 -2.04 -7.46
N ILE A 111 3.54 -2.12 -6.24
CA ILE A 111 4.19 -2.81 -5.12
C ILE A 111 3.20 -3.73 -4.42
N VAL A 112 3.63 -4.93 -4.09
CA VAL A 112 2.87 -5.91 -3.31
C VAL A 112 3.82 -6.60 -2.33
N ALA A 113 3.36 -6.85 -1.11
CA ALA A 113 4.12 -7.62 -0.14
C ALA A 113 3.29 -8.74 0.49
N VAL A 114 3.98 -9.76 0.97
CA VAL A 114 3.37 -10.84 1.75
C VAL A 114 4.32 -11.33 2.83
N ALA A 115 3.76 -11.73 3.97
CA ALA A 115 4.50 -12.31 5.08
C ALA A 115 3.84 -13.60 5.55
N ASP A 116 4.65 -14.57 5.92
CA ASP A 116 4.22 -15.83 6.54
C ASP A 116 3.68 -15.58 7.95
N TYR A 117 2.36 -15.61 8.11
CA TYR A 117 1.70 -15.32 9.39
C TYR A 117 1.92 -16.38 10.45
N THR A 118 1.90 -17.65 10.05
CA THR A 118 1.95 -18.80 10.96
C THR A 118 3.27 -19.54 10.92
N ARG A 119 4.25 -19.05 10.14
CA ARG A 119 5.54 -19.72 9.97
C ARG A 119 5.41 -21.12 9.42
N THR A 120 4.59 -21.27 8.38
CA THR A 120 4.23 -22.58 7.81
C THR A 120 4.53 -22.72 6.32
N PHE A 121 5.17 -21.71 5.68
CA PHE A 121 5.50 -21.78 4.25
C PHE A 121 6.44 -22.95 3.90
N GLN A 122 7.29 -23.40 4.81
CA GLN A 122 8.15 -24.57 4.59
C GLN A 122 7.37 -25.89 4.53
N THR A 123 6.16 -25.94 5.10
CA THR A 123 5.31 -27.14 5.11
C THR A 123 4.22 -27.03 4.05
N ASN A 124 3.57 -25.88 3.99
CA ASN A 124 2.51 -25.56 3.06
C ASN A 124 2.87 -24.27 2.32
N ASN A 125 3.43 -24.41 1.12
CA ASN A 125 3.96 -23.29 0.39
C ASN A 125 2.90 -22.24 0.00
N LEU A 126 3.29 -20.97 -0.03
CA LEU A 126 2.54 -19.95 -0.73
C LEU A 126 3.11 -19.81 -2.14
N THR A 127 2.26 -19.97 -3.17
CA THR A 127 2.66 -19.75 -4.56
C THR A 127 2.23 -18.36 -5.02
N ILE A 128 3.20 -17.55 -5.44
CA ILE A 128 2.94 -16.23 -6.02
C ILE A 128 2.84 -16.39 -7.53
N VAL A 129 1.68 -16.03 -8.07
CA VAL A 129 1.32 -16.22 -9.48
C VAL A 129 1.29 -14.86 -10.18
N PRO A 130 2.12 -14.62 -11.19
CA PRO A 130 2.06 -13.38 -11.96
C PRO A 130 0.78 -13.28 -12.78
N ASN A 131 0.39 -12.06 -13.16
CA ASN A 131 -0.79 -11.84 -13.99
C ASN A 131 -0.52 -12.22 -15.44
N GLY A 132 -1.32 -13.12 -15.98
CA GLY A 132 -1.20 -13.56 -17.38
C GLY A 132 0.18 -14.12 -17.72
N SER A 133 0.89 -13.46 -18.64
CA SER A 133 2.24 -13.84 -19.08
C SER A 133 3.33 -12.96 -18.47
N GLU A 134 3.02 -12.18 -17.45
CA GLU A 134 4.01 -11.36 -16.75
C GLU A 134 5.10 -12.22 -16.10
N LYS A 135 6.20 -11.59 -15.77
CA LYS A 135 7.37 -12.27 -15.24
C LYS A 135 7.60 -11.92 -13.77
N ILE A 136 8.31 -12.80 -13.09
CA ILE A 136 8.90 -12.52 -11.79
C ILE A 136 10.42 -12.76 -11.94
N GLY A 137 11.23 -11.71 -11.75
CA GLY A 137 12.69 -11.79 -11.92
C GLY A 137 13.12 -12.20 -13.34
N GLY A 138 12.45 -11.67 -14.36
CA GLY A 138 12.74 -11.96 -15.77
C GLY A 138 12.20 -13.31 -16.28
N VAL A 139 11.58 -14.13 -15.43
CA VAL A 139 11.09 -15.46 -15.78
C VAL A 139 9.56 -15.53 -15.72
N ALA A 140 8.94 -16.01 -16.80
CA ALA A 140 7.49 -16.22 -16.87
C ALA A 140 7.09 -17.50 -16.12
N SER A 141 7.24 -17.50 -14.80
CA SER A 141 6.92 -18.62 -13.92
C SER A 141 6.44 -18.12 -12.56
N ASN A 142 5.75 -19.00 -11.84
CA ASN A 142 5.36 -18.73 -10.47
C ASN A 142 6.58 -18.68 -9.54
N PHE A 143 6.49 -17.87 -8.50
CA PHE A 143 7.44 -17.89 -7.39
C PHE A 143 6.85 -18.66 -6.22
N VAL A 144 7.63 -19.58 -5.64
CA VAL A 144 7.19 -20.39 -4.51
C VAL A 144 7.90 -19.92 -3.25
N ALA A 145 7.14 -19.33 -2.32
CA ALA A 145 7.61 -19.04 -0.97
C ALA A 145 7.54 -20.33 -0.14
N GLN A 146 8.70 -20.81 0.31
CA GLN A 146 8.85 -22.13 0.94
C GLN A 146 9.76 -22.13 2.17
N THR A 147 10.05 -20.94 2.69
CA THR A 147 10.93 -20.81 3.86
C THR A 147 10.10 -20.34 5.05
N GLU A 148 10.35 -20.94 6.21
CA GLU A 148 9.69 -20.57 7.47
C GLU A 148 9.86 -19.07 7.78
N GLY A 149 8.74 -18.40 8.04
CA GLY A 149 8.71 -16.97 8.39
C GLY A 149 9.15 -16.04 7.26
N GLN A 150 9.14 -16.52 6.01
CA GLN A 150 9.51 -15.72 4.84
C GLN A 150 8.59 -14.53 4.65
N SER A 151 9.17 -13.37 4.38
CA SER A 151 8.44 -12.21 3.89
C SER A 151 9.08 -11.69 2.60
N ILE A 152 8.27 -11.22 1.67
CA ILE A 152 8.67 -10.86 0.31
C ILE A 152 8.00 -9.57 -0.06
N THR A 153 8.74 -8.65 -0.66
CA THR A 153 8.20 -7.43 -1.27
C THR A 153 8.56 -7.41 -2.74
N LEU A 154 7.57 -7.33 -3.60
CA LEU A 154 7.70 -7.31 -5.05
C LEU A 154 7.34 -5.93 -5.58
N VAL A 155 8.14 -5.42 -6.51
CA VAL A 155 7.89 -4.18 -7.25
C VAL A 155 7.89 -4.50 -8.75
N TYR A 156 6.86 -4.07 -9.46
CA TYR A 156 6.82 -4.19 -10.91
C TYR A 156 7.67 -3.09 -11.57
N VAL A 157 8.59 -3.48 -12.41
CA VAL A 157 9.49 -2.55 -13.11
C VAL A 157 9.01 -2.31 -14.53
N ASP A 158 8.98 -3.35 -15.35
CA ASP A 158 8.65 -3.28 -16.76
C ASP A 158 8.23 -4.67 -17.31
N GLY A 159 7.99 -4.77 -18.61
CA GLY A 159 7.64 -6.04 -19.25
C GLY A 159 8.84 -6.99 -19.49
N THR A 160 10.08 -6.54 -19.27
CA THR A 160 11.28 -7.35 -19.47
C THR A 160 11.56 -8.20 -18.24
N GLU A 161 11.62 -7.58 -17.08
CA GLU A 161 11.91 -8.24 -15.82
C GLU A 161 10.63 -8.55 -15.03
N GLY A 162 9.56 -7.77 -15.22
CA GLY A 162 8.30 -7.94 -14.52
C GLY A 162 8.37 -7.49 -13.05
N TRP A 163 7.98 -8.36 -12.16
CA TRP A 163 8.02 -8.17 -10.71
C TRP A 163 9.39 -8.53 -10.17
N ILE A 164 10.03 -7.59 -9.50
CA ILE A 164 11.35 -7.78 -8.87
C ILE A 164 11.19 -7.87 -7.35
N ASN A 165 11.81 -8.87 -6.75
CA ASN A 165 11.94 -8.97 -5.30
C ASN A 165 12.93 -7.91 -4.80
N THR A 166 12.41 -6.91 -4.07
CA THR A 166 13.20 -5.78 -3.56
C THR A 166 13.55 -5.92 -2.08
N ALA A 167 12.82 -6.75 -1.36
CA ALA A 167 13.11 -7.05 0.03
C ALA A 167 12.58 -8.43 0.39
N GLU A 168 13.44 -9.26 0.92
CA GLU A 168 13.13 -10.59 1.41
C GLU A 168 13.76 -10.80 2.79
N SER A 169 13.00 -11.35 3.72
CA SER A 169 13.51 -11.84 4.98
C SER A 169 13.04 -13.26 5.23
N THR A 170 13.94 -14.08 5.75
CA THR A 170 13.67 -15.46 6.14
C THR A 170 13.78 -15.58 7.65
N GLY A 171 12.65 -15.67 8.32
CA GLY A 171 12.59 -15.85 9.76
C GLY A 171 13.02 -14.62 10.57
N GLN A 172 12.51 -14.50 11.77
CA GLN A 172 13.02 -13.54 12.75
C GLN A 172 14.22 -14.16 13.45
N SER A 173 15.38 -14.02 12.88
CA SER A 173 16.63 -14.54 13.46
C SER A 173 17.08 -13.83 14.76
N GLY A 174 16.24 -13.00 15.35
CA GLY A 174 16.50 -12.30 16.61
C GLY A 174 15.68 -12.75 17.81
N LEU A 175 14.72 -13.67 17.62
CA LEU A 175 13.89 -14.21 18.70
C LEU A 175 14.13 -15.72 18.90
N LEU A 176 15.40 -16.14 18.91
CA LEU A 176 15.71 -17.39 19.58
C LEU A 176 15.52 -17.12 21.07
N PRO A 177 14.56 -17.75 21.76
CA PRO A 177 14.59 -17.75 23.20
C PRO A 177 15.95 -18.29 23.59
N ALA A 178 16.53 -17.68 24.61
CA ALA A 178 17.81 -18.09 25.19
C ALA A 178 17.66 -19.52 25.77
N PHE A 179 17.61 -20.54 24.91
CA PHE A 179 17.49 -21.94 25.28
C PHE A 179 18.78 -22.73 25.12
N ILE A 180 19.89 -22.06 24.89
CA ILE A 180 21.17 -22.76 24.84
C ILE A 180 22.13 -22.12 25.84
N THR A 181 21.84 -22.27 27.11
CA THR A 181 22.90 -22.22 28.10
C THR A 181 22.51 -23.07 29.31
N ALA A 182 22.30 -24.33 29.11
CA ALA A 182 22.23 -25.29 30.21
C ALA A 182 22.69 -26.68 29.75
N CYS A 183 23.87 -26.72 29.17
CA CYS A 183 24.70 -27.91 29.21
C CYS A 183 26.07 -27.48 29.73
N GLY A 184 26.10 -27.02 30.98
CA GLY A 184 27.28 -26.93 31.78
C GLY A 184 27.71 -28.35 32.11
N GLY A 185 28.81 -28.77 31.53
CA GLY A 185 29.50 -29.98 31.89
C GLY A 185 29.99 -29.89 33.32
N THR A 186 29.98 -30.97 33.96
CA THR A 186 30.86 -31.33 35.08
C THR A 186 32.27 -31.57 34.58
#